data_59f4cf456cb27bc4d4edf4f562a2c6e8
#
_entry.id   59f4cf456cb27bc4d4edf4f562a2c6e8
#
_cell.length_a   1.000
_cell.length_b   1.000
_cell.length_c   1.000
_cell.angle_alpha   90.00
_cell.angle_beta   90.00
_cell.angle_gamma   90.00
#
_symmetry.space_group_name_H-M   'P 1'
#
loop_
_entity.id
_entity.type
_entity.pdbx_description
1 polymer ?
#
loop_
_entity_poly.entity_id
_entity_poly.type
_entity_poly.pdbx_seq_one_letter_code
_entity_poly.pdbx_strand_id
1 'polypeptide(L)'
;MKKNILEMVLLFLVFYLPGYLWPDQDIIQSLTGLGPYMLQFLVMAVPQILLLLYVLKLREDNWTSFGLLALRPVDLLYALVIFAGIFALLLIMGLILALLPAGGEALFSEGFRWKLRDPRLIPVVLLFCLVTGYREELFFRSYLLTRFSQASLPVAAGIGMSTLLFASGHVYQGLAGFAVAVIQGLYFSVLFIRLKNIHPLAIAHGLYNTTVLIVTLFMDSGLPVRP
;
A
#
# COMPACT_ATOMS: atom_id res chain seq x y z
N MET A 1 27.12 0.31 8.58
CA MET A 1 25.84 0.27 9.33
C MET A 1 25.22 1.66 9.49
N LYS A 2 25.85 2.64 10.16
CA LYS A 2 25.26 3.98 10.38
C LYS A 2 24.80 4.71 9.11
N LYS A 3 25.56 4.66 8.00
CA LYS A 3 25.19 5.29 6.72
C LYS A 3 23.91 4.71 6.12
N ASN A 4 23.67 3.39 6.26
CA ASN A 4 22.47 2.73 5.75
C ASN A 4 21.22 3.11 6.56
N ILE A 5 21.37 3.24 7.88
CA ILE A 5 20.26 3.65 8.76
C ILE A 5 19.83 5.09 8.42
N LEU A 6 20.81 6.00 8.30
CA LEU A 6 20.51 7.40 7.94
C LEU A 6 19.81 7.49 6.59
N GLU A 7 20.28 6.74 5.58
CA GLU A 7 19.63 6.67 4.26
C GLU A 7 18.19 6.17 4.34
N MET A 8 17.94 5.06 5.07
CA MET A 8 16.58 4.53 5.27
C MET A 8 15.67 5.56 5.92
N VAL A 9 16.15 6.26 6.96
CA VAL A 9 15.39 7.30 7.66
C VAL A 9 15.10 8.48 6.73
N LEU A 10 16.10 8.99 6.02
CA LEU A 10 15.90 10.11 5.09
C LEU A 10 14.92 9.77 3.97
N LEU A 11 15.05 8.59 3.37
CA LEU A 11 14.12 8.16 2.33
C LEU A 11 12.70 7.95 2.89
N PHE A 12 12.57 7.37 4.09
CA PHE A 12 11.27 7.25 4.75
C PHE A 12 10.63 8.64 4.95
N LEU A 13 11.39 9.61 5.44
CA LEU A 13 10.89 10.97 5.62
C LEU A 13 10.48 11.60 4.29
N VAL A 14 11.28 11.47 3.22
CA VAL A 14 10.91 12.01 1.89
C VAL A 14 9.64 11.37 1.35
N PHE A 15 9.44 10.06 1.57
CA PHE A 15 8.30 9.35 1.03
C PHE A 15 7.01 9.57 1.82
N TYR A 16 7.10 9.65 3.15
CA TYR A 16 5.93 9.52 4.03
C TYR A 16 5.70 10.72 4.94
N LEU A 17 6.75 11.48 5.32
CA LEU A 17 6.57 12.66 6.18
C LEU A 17 5.54 13.66 5.65
N PRO A 18 5.46 13.96 4.33
CA PRO A 18 4.40 14.85 3.83
C PRO A 18 3.00 14.36 4.18
N GLY A 19 2.74 13.05 4.13
CA GLY A 19 1.45 12.47 4.51
C GLY A 19 1.11 12.59 5.98
N TYR A 20 2.12 12.63 6.86
CA TYR A 20 1.92 12.86 8.30
C TYR A 20 1.75 14.33 8.66
N LEU A 21 2.40 15.24 7.91
CA LEU A 21 2.32 16.69 8.14
C LEU A 21 1.03 17.30 7.57
N TRP A 22 0.44 16.66 6.54
CA TRP A 22 -0.86 17.03 5.98
C TRP A 22 -1.92 15.99 6.38
N PRO A 23 -2.39 16.02 7.64
CA PRO A 23 -3.28 15.00 8.16
C PRO A 23 -4.66 14.99 7.50
N ASP A 24 -5.11 16.12 6.95
CA ASP A 24 -6.44 16.24 6.35
C ASP A 24 -6.42 16.07 4.83
N GLN A 25 -6.10 14.85 4.40
CA GLN A 25 -6.31 14.42 3.01
C GLN A 25 -7.79 14.57 2.61
N ASP A 26 -8.70 14.44 3.58
CA ASP A 26 -10.13 14.64 3.39
C ASP A 26 -10.47 16.11 3.07
N ILE A 27 -9.79 17.08 3.71
CA ILE A 27 -9.96 18.50 3.38
C ILE A 27 -9.46 18.80 1.96
N ILE A 28 -8.26 18.33 1.59
CA ILE A 28 -7.73 18.54 0.25
C ILE A 28 -8.66 17.93 -0.79
N GLN A 29 -9.12 16.69 -0.56
CA GLN A 29 -10.04 16.01 -1.45
C GLN A 29 -11.41 16.72 -1.52
N SER A 30 -11.93 17.24 -0.41
CA SER A 30 -13.19 17.98 -0.38
C SER A 30 -13.10 19.29 -1.14
N LEU A 31 -11.93 19.96 -1.10
CA LEU A 31 -11.70 21.22 -1.79
C LEU A 31 -11.40 21.04 -3.28
N THR A 32 -10.67 19.99 -3.66
CA THR A 32 -10.19 19.80 -5.04
C THR A 32 -10.92 18.71 -5.81
N GLY A 33 -11.58 17.80 -5.11
CA GLY A 33 -12.16 16.59 -5.69
C GLY A 33 -11.15 15.45 -5.82
N LEU A 34 -11.67 14.22 -6.00
CA LEU A 34 -10.87 12.99 -6.03
C LEU A 34 -9.87 12.95 -7.20
N GLY A 35 -10.29 13.36 -8.39
CA GLY A 35 -9.43 13.30 -9.58
C GLY A 35 -8.19 14.20 -9.47
N PRO A 36 -8.32 15.52 -9.22
CA PRO A 36 -7.18 16.39 -8.98
C PRO A 36 -6.28 15.95 -7.85
N TYR A 37 -6.83 15.43 -6.74
CA TYR A 37 -6.06 14.88 -5.65
C TYR A 37 -5.16 13.70 -6.11
N MET A 38 -5.73 12.74 -6.87
CA MET A 38 -4.98 11.61 -7.41
C MET A 38 -3.87 12.05 -8.37
N LEU A 39 -4.14 13.03 -9.23
CA LEU A 39 -3.13 13.59 -10.14
C LEU A 39 -2.00 14.28 -9.38
N GLN A 40 -2.32 15.07 -8.35
CA GLN A 40 -1.31 15.69 -7.48
C GLN A 40 -0.44 14.64 -6.78
N PHE A 41 -1.04 13.56 -6.28
CA PHE A 41 -0.30 12.46 -5.69
C PHE A 41 0.66 11.81 -6.69
N LEU A 42 0.23 11.58 -7.94
CA LEU A 42 1.07 11.00 -8.99
C LEU A 42 2.30 11.87 -9.29
N VAL A 43 2.12 13.20 -9.32
CA VAL A 43 3.23 14.17 -9.50
C VAL A 43 4.25 14.06 -8.37
N MET A 44 3.85 13.69 -7.16
CA MET A 44 4.79 13.46 -6.04
C MET A 44 5.36 12.05 -6.03
N ALA A 45 4.55 11.05 -6.32
CA ALA A 45 4.92 9.63 -6.20
C ALA A 45 5.96 9.20 -7.25
N VAL A 46 5.83 9.69 -8.50
CA VAL A 46 6.77 9.34 -9.56
C VAL A 46 8.19 9.83 -9.26
N PRO A 47 8.44 11.10 -8.89
CA PRO A 47 9.78 11.54 -8.46
C PRO A 47 10.33 10.76 -7.25
N GLN A 48 9.49 10.35 -6.30
CA GLN A 48 9.93 9.54 -5.16
C GLN A 48 10.42 8.16 -5.62
N ILE A 49 9.69 7.49 -6.51
CA ILE A 49 10.13 6.23 -7.12
C ILE A 49 11.46 6.41 -7.85
N LEU A 50 11.57 7.45 -8.69
CA LEU A 50 12.79 7.75 -9.44
C LEU A 50 13.97 8.06 -8.51
N LEU A 51 13.75 8.80 -7.42
CA LEU A 51 14.76 9.06 -6.41
C LEU A 51 15.28 7.77 -5.78
N LEU A 52 14.39 6.85 -5.41
CA LEU A 52 14.80 5.57 -4.83
C LEU A 52 15.62 4.74 -5.81
N LEU A 53 15.18 4.63 -7.06
CA LEU A 53 15.92 3.93 -8.11
C LEU A 53 17.28 4.60 -8.38
N TYR A 54 17.34 5.92 -8.34
CA TYR A 54 18.59 6.68 -8.47
C TYR A 54 19.56 6.41 -7.32
N VAL A 55 19.06 6.35 -6.08
CA VAL A 55 19.89 6.00 -4.90
C VAL A 55 20.47 4.59 -5.05
N LEU A 56 19.65 3.61 -5.48
CA LEU A 56 20.14 2.25 -5.74
C LEU A 56 21.23 2.23 -6.83
N LYS A 57 21.05 3.01 -7.90
CA LYS A 57 22.04 3.15 -8.98
C LYS A 57 23.33 3.79 -8.49
N LEU A 58 23.27 4.89 -7.73
CA LEU A 58 24.43 5.57 -7.18
C LEU A 58 25.26 4.68 -6.24
N ARG A 59 24.61 3.75 -5.57
CA ARG A 59 25.26 2.80 -4.66
C ARG A 59 25.79 1.56 -5.38
N GLU A 60 25.59 1.46 -6.68
CA GLU A 60 25.93 0.28 -7.47
C GLU A 60 25.29 -1.01 -6.90
N ASP A 61 24.09 -0.85 -6.32
CA ASP A 61 23.35 -1.95 -5.72
C ASP A 61 22.93 -2.97 -6.80
N ASN A 62 22.98 -4.25 -6.45
CA ASN A 62 22.49 -5.30 -7.32
C ASN A 62 20.94 -5.29 -7.34
N TRP A 63 20.35 -4.85 -8.43
CA TRP A 63 18.91 -4.69 -8.63
C TRP A 63 18.13 -5.99 -8.39
N THR A 64 18.71 -7.14 -8.74
CA THR A 64 18.04 -8.43 -8.50
C THR A 64 17.89 -8.76 -7.03
N SER A 65 18.81 -8.29 -6.17
CA SER A 65 18.69 -8.43 -4.70
C SER A 65 17.49 -7.67 -4.14
N PHE A 66 17.09 -6.58 -4.83
CA PHE A 66 15.91 -5.78 -4.51
C PHE A 66 14.64 -6.27 -5.21
N GLY A 67 14.70 -7.40 -5.93
CA GLY A 67 13.55 -7.94 -6.66
C GLY A 67 13.15 -7.10 -7.87
N LEU A 68 14.04 -6.25 -8.37
CA LEU A 68 13.84 -5.42 -9.57
C LEU A 68 14.24 -6.23 -10.81
N LEU A 69 13.36 -7.13 -11.19
CA LEU A 69 13.52 -8.01 -12.34
C LEU A 69 12.80 -7.42 -13.58
N ALA A 70 13.03 -8.01 -14.75
CA ALA A 70 12.16 -7.71 -15.89
C ALA A 70 10.76 -8.27 -15.65
N LEU A 71 9.74 -7.49 -15.99
CA LEU A 71 8.34 -7.92 -15.92
C LEU A 71 8.08 -9.07 -16.90
N ARG A 72 7.50 -10.15 -16.46
CA ARG A 72 7.16 -11.33 -17.26
C ARG A 72 5.66 -11.58 -17.25
N PRO A 73 5.07 -12.17 -18.28
CA PRO A 73 3.63 -12.48 -18.31
C PRO A 73 3.17 -13.32 -17.11
N VAL A 74 3.99 -14.24 -16.61
CA VAL A 74 3.69 -15.05 -15.42
C VAL A 74 3.53 -14.20 -14.15
N ASP A 75 4.14 -13.03 -14.09
CA ASP A 75 4.04 -12.13 -12.95
C ASP A 75 2.62 -11.57 -12.80
N LEU A 76 1.86 -11.46 -13.90
CA LEU A 76 0.44 -11.11 -13.88
C LEU A 76 -0.41 -12.23 -13.26
N LEU A 77 -0.10 -13.49 -13.56
CA LEU A 77 -0.77 -14.62 -12.94
C LEU A 77 -0.51 -14.66 -11.42
N TYR A 78 0.75 -14.49 -11.02
CA TYR A 78 1.09 -14.39 -9.60
C TYR A 78 0.39 -13.20 -8.93
N ALA A 79 0.28 -12.05 -9.61
CA ALA A 79 -0.44 -10.91 -9.07
C ALA A 79 -1.91 -11.22 -8.82
N LEU A 80 -2.59 -11.95 -9.72
CA LEU A 80 -3.99 -12.36 -9.53
C LEU A 80 -4.13 -13.34 -8.35
N VAL A 81 -3.22 -14.29 -8.20
CA VAL A 81 -3.23 -15.24 -7.06
C VAL A 81 -3.00 -14.48 -5.74
N ILE A 82 -2.04 -13.56 -5.71
CA ILE A 82 -1.75 -12.72 -4.54
C ILE A 82 -2.96 -11.84 -4.20
N PHE A 83 -3.56 -11.22 -5.21
CA PHE A 83 -4.77 -10.41 -5.08
C PHE A 83 -5.93 -11.22 -4.46
N ALA A 84 -6.21 -12.43 -4.98
CA ALA A 84 -7.21 -13.31 -4.40
C ALA A 84 -6.87 -13.70 -2.96
N GLY A 85 -5.60 -13.93 -2.65
CA GLY A 85 -5.12 -14.23 -1.30
C GLY A 85 -5.36 -13.10 -0.30
N ILE A 86 -5.23 -11.82 -0.70
CA ILE A 86 -5.58 -10.69 0.17
C ILE A 86 -7.05 -10.74 0.55
N PHE A 87 -7.96 -10.91 -0.43
CA PHE A 87 -9.39 -10.97 -0.14
C PHE A 87 -9.75 -12.18 0.72
N ALA A 88 -9.12 -13.33 0.51
CA ALA A 88 -9.31 -14.51 1.37
C ALA A 88 -8.90 -14.21 2.82
N LEU A 89 -7.75 -13.57 3.05
CA LEU A 89 -7.29 -13.19 4.39
C LEU A 89 -8.24 -12.18 5.04
N LEU A 90 -8.72 -11.18 4.30
CA LEU A 90 -9.66 -10.19 4.81
C LEU A 90 -11.03 -10.80 5.11
N LEU A 91 -11.49 -11.75 4.29
CA LEU A 91 -12.71 -12.51 4.55
C LEU A 91 -12.58 -13.31 5.84
N ILE A 92 -11.47 -14.04 6.02
CA ILE A 92 -11.20 -14.80 7.26
C ILE A 92 -11.19 -13.85 8.46
N MET A 93 -10.53 -12.70 8.36
CA MET A 93 -10.53 -11.68 9.42
C MET A 93 -11.96 -11.23 9.73
N GLY A 94 -12.76 -10.90 8.72
CA GLY A 94 -14.16 -10.50 8.88
C GLY A 94 -15.02 -11.56 9.56
N LEU A 95 -14.83 -12.84 9.16
CA LEU A 95 -15.54 -13.97 9.80
C LEU A 95 -15.13 -14.15 11.27
N ILE A 96 -13.83 -14.02 11.59
CA ILE A 96 -13.36 -14.08 12.99
C ILE A 96 -13.98 -12.96 13.81
N LEU A 97 -14.01 -11.73 13.29
CA LEU A 97 -14.58 -10.58 13.97
C LEU A 97 -16.09 -10.71 14.17
N ALA A 98 -16.80 -11.30 13.23
CA ALA A 98 -18.25 -11.57 13.35
C ALA A 98 -18.59 -12.61 14.45
N LEU A 99 -17.61 -13.41 14.87
CA LEU A 99 -17.77 -14.37 15.98
C LEU A 99 -17.50 -13.73 17.37
N LEU A 100 -16.94 -12.52 17.40
CA LEU A 100 -16.68 -11.82 18.67
C LEU A 100 -17.96 -11.15 19.21
N PRO A 101 -18.20 -11.17 20.54
CA PRO A 101 -19.36 -10.47 21.12
C PRO A 101 -19.30 -8.97 20.82
N ALA A 102 -20.47 -8.36 20.67
CA ALA A 102 -20.76 -6.98 20.29
C ALA A 102 -19.61 -5.97 20.48
N GLY A 103 -18.93 -5.65 19.43
CA GLY A 103 -17.77 -4.72 19.39
C GLY A 103 -17.02 -4.79 18.05
N GLY A 104 -17.11 -5.92 17.34
CA GLY A 104 -16.47 -6.09 16.04
C GLY A 104 -17.08 -5.19 14.96
N GLU A 105 -18.38 -4.94 15.01
CA GLU A 105 -19.07 -4.06 14.06
C GLU A 105 -18.64 -2.59 14.21
N ALA A 106 -18.36 -2.13 15.43
CA ALA A 106 -17.90 -0.78 15.67
C ALA A 106 -16.50 -0.49 15.07
N LEU A 107 -15.65 -1.52 14.92
CA LEU A 107 -14.32 -1.38 14.30
C LEU A 107 -14.41 -1.11 12.79
N PHE A 108 -15.51 -1.50 12.14
CA PHE A 108 -15.73 -1.33 10.70
C PHE A 108 -16.82 -0.30 10.38
N SER A 109 -17.40 0.36 11.38
CA SER A 109 -18.45 1.38 11.20
C SER A 109 -17.92 2.68 10.55
N GLU A 110 -16.62 2.94 10.64
CA GLU A 110 -16.00 4.02 9.88
C GLU A 110 -15.91 3.59 8.40
N GLY A 111 -16.87 4.03 7.61
CA GLY A 111 -16.95 3.72 6.19
C GLY A 111 -15.71 4.18 5.41
N PHE A 112 -15.57 3.70 4.19
CA PHE A 112 -14.50 4.14 3.28
C PHE A 112 -14.47 5.66 3.19
N ARG A 113 -13.36 6.27 3.59
CA ARG A 113 -13.20 7.72 3.52
C ARG A 113 -13.19 8.24 2.09
N TRP A 114 -12.60 7.47 1.17
CA TRP A 114 -12.49 7.84 -0.23
C TRP A 114 -13.61 7.15 -1.02
N LYS A 115 -14.46 7.97 -1.64
CA LYS A 115 -15.58 7.48 -2.43
C LYS A 115 -15.42 7.90 -3.88
N LEU A 116 -15.36 6.94 -4.77
CA LEU A 116 -15.44 7.17 -6.21
C LEU A 116 -16.91 7.40 -6.57
N ARG A 117 -17.25 8.60 -7.06
CA ARG A 117 -18.62 8.95 -7.46
C ARG A 117 -18.79 9.09 -8.97
N ASP A 118 -17.70 9.37 -9.67
CA ASP A 118 -17.71 9.56 -11.13
C ASP A 118 -16.96 8.40 -11.80
N PRO A 119 -17.66 7.51 -12.54
CA PRO A 119 -17.03 6.38 -13.21
C PRO A 119 -16.04 6.81 -14.31
N ARG A 120 -16.10 8.04 -14.80
CA ARG A 120 -15.12 8.57 -15.77
C ARG A 120 -13.72 8.69 -15.20
N LEU A 121 -13.58 8.68 -13.87
CA LEU A 121 -12.29 8.69 -13.19
C LEU A 121 -11.62 7.30 -13.10
N ILE A 122 -12.27 6.23 -13.52
CA ILE A 122 -11.71 4.87 -13.45
C ILE A 122 -10.30 4.77 -14.06
N PRO A 123 -9.98 5.34 -15.22
CA PRO A 123 -8.62 5.30 -15.74
C PRO A 123 -7.58 5.97 -14.84
N VAL A 124 -7.95 7.10 -14.21
CA VAL A 124 -7.08 7.82 -13.25
C VAL A 124 -6.92 7.00 -11.98
N VAL A 125 -7.99 6.38 -11.49
CA VAL A 125 -7.97 5.46 -10.33
C VAL A 125 -7.05 4.29 -10.57
N LEU A 126 -7.13 3.63 -11.73
CA LEU A 126 -6.25 2.51 -12.10
C LEU A 126 -4.78 2.93 -12.07
N LEU A 127 -4.45 4.06 -12.70
CA LEU A 127 -3.09 4.58 -12.73
C LEU A 127 -2.60 4.95 -11.33
N PHE A 128 -3.41 5.67 -10.57
CA PHE A 128 -3.11 6.08 -9.20
C PHE A 128 -2.84 4.87 -8.31
N CYS A 129 -3.74 3.87 -8.30
CA CYS A 129 -3.60 2.69 -7.47
C CYS A 129 -2.40 1.83 -7.86
N LEU A 130 -2.10 1.72 -9.16
CA LEU A 130 -0.94 0.98 -9.64
C LEU A 130 0.36 1.68 -9.22
N VAL A 131 0.47 2.99 -9.40
CA VAL A 131 1.65 3.77 -8.98
C VAL A 131 1.81 3.74 -7.47
N THR A 132 0.71 3.83 -6.70
CA THR A 132 0.73 3.67 -5.24
C THR A 132 1.25 2.31 -4.84
N GLY A 133 0.74 1.23 -5.45
CA GLY A 133 1.21 -0.12 -5.19
C GLY A 133 2.71 -0.27 -5.47
N TYR A 134 3.20 0.21 -6.62
CA TYR A 134 4.64 0.20 -6.91
C TYR A 134 5.45 1.03 -5.93
N ARG A 135 5.01 2.25 -5.60
CA ARG A 135 5.70 3.15 -4.66
C ARG A 135 5.86 2.49 -3.28
N GLU A 136 4.81 1.89 -2.77
CA GLU A 136 4.80 1.31 -1.43
C GLU A 136 5.54 -0.03 -1.39
N GLU A 137 5.30 -0.93 -2.34
CA GLU A 137 6.00 -2.20 -2.36
C GLU A 137 7.50 -2.03 -2.67
N LEU A 138 7.86 -1.09 -3.54
CA LEU A 138 9.25 -0.75 -3.82
C LEU A 138 9.98 -0.25 -2.56
N PHE A 139 9.31 0.60 -1.76
CA PHE A 139 9.92 1.13 -0.54
C PHE A 139 9.93 0.08 0.59
N PHE A 140 8.78 -0.45 0.97
CA PHE A 140 8.67 -1.30 2.17
C PHE A 140 9.22 -2.71 1.94
N ARG A 141 8.99 -3.33 0.79
CA ARG A 141 9.38 -4.73 0.52
C ARG A 141 10.71 -4.81 -0.20
N SER A 142 10.85 -4.12 -1.33
CA SER A 142 12.09 -4.16 -2.08
C SER A 142 13.23 -3.49 -1.30
N TYR A 143 13.08 -2.22 -0.95
CA TYR A 143 14.15 -1.44 -0.35
C TYR A 143 14.39 -1.80 1.13
N LEU A 144 13.41 -1.58 2.02
CA LEU A 144 13.62 -1.73 3.46
C LEU A 144 13.99 -3.17 3.86
N LEU A 145 13.24 -4.20 3.39
CA LEU A 145 13.56 -5.59 3.76
C LEU A 145 14.95 -6.00 3.27
N THR A 146 15.36 -5.54 2.07
CA THR A 146 16.69 -5.84 1.56
C THR A 146 17.76 -5.12 2.40
N ARG A 147 17.56 -3.85 2.78
CA ARG A 147 18.49 -3.11 3.65
C ARG A 147 18.57 -3.75 5.05
N PHE A 148 17.46 -4.19 5.62
CA PHE A 148 17.44 -4.91 6.90
C PHE A 148 18.21 -6.23 6.81
N SER A 149 18.03 -6.99 5.73
CA SER A 149 18.79 -8.20 5.47
C SER A 149 20.29 -7.93 5.34
N GLN A 150 20.69 -6.88 4.60
CA GLN A 150 22.08 -6.45 4.46
C GLN A 150 22.70 -5.97 5.79
N ALA A 151 21.86 -5.48 6.71
CA ALA A 151 22.25 -5.12 8.06
C ALA A 151 22.27 -6.31 9.04
N SER A 152 22.06 -7.53 8.52
CA SER A 152 21.99 -8.78 9.29
C SER A 152 20.87 -8.80 10.34
N LEU A 153 19.78 -8.08 10.10
CA LEU A 153 18.60 -8.13 10.96
C LEU A 153 17.92 -9.50 10.82
N PRO A 154 17.47 -10.13 11.92
CA PRO A 154 16.65 -11.35 11.83
C PRO A 154 15.44 -11.12 10.93
N VAL A 155 15.13 -12.08 10.06
CA VAL A 155 14.07 -11.97 9.05
C VAL A 155 12.73 -11.56 9.67
N ALA A 156 12.35 -12.17 10.80
CA ALA A 156 11.12 -11.85 11.50
C ALA A 156 11.08 -10.39 12.00
N ALA A 157 12.21 -9.88 12.50
CA ALA A 157 12.33 -8.48 12.93
C ALA A 157 12.20 -7.53 11.75
N GLY A 158 12.86 -7.85 10.61
CA GLY A 158 12.74 -7.07 9.37
C GLY A 158 11.29 -7.01 8.87
N ILE A 159 10.59 -8.14 8.82
CA ILE A 159 9.17 -8.22 8.47
C ILE A 159 8.34 -7.35 9.42
N GLY A 160 8.52 -7.50 10.74
CA GLY A 160 7.77 -6.74 11.74
C GLY A 160 7.97 -5.23 11.58
N MET A 161 9.22 -4.78 11.46
CA MET A 161 9.54 -3.36 11.28
C MET A 161 8.97 -2.80 9.98
N SER A 162 9.14 -3.49 8.86
CA SER A 162 8.58 -3.06 7.56
C SER A 162 7.05 -2.99 7.63
N THR A 163 6.41 -3.97 8.26
CA THR A 163 4.94 -4.01 8.43
C THR A 163 4.44 -2.86 9.31
N LEU A 164 5.09 -2.61 10.45
CA LEU A 164 4.68 -1.53 11.35
C LEU A 164 4.85 -0.15 10.72
N LEU A 165 5.98 0.08 10.02
CA LEU A 165 6.19 1.32 9.29
C LEU A 165 5.16 1.51 8.17
N PHE A 166 4.80 0.45 7.44
CA PHE A 166 3.75 0.48 6.43
C PHE A 166 2.38 0.80 7.06
N ALA A 167 2.01 0.07 8.11
CA ALA A 167 0.72 0.22 8.77
C ALA A 167 0.58 1.59 9.46
N SER A 168 1.68 2.19 9.96
CA SER A 168 1.64 3.52 10.56
C SER A 168 1.17 4.60 9.59
N GLY A 169 1.45 4.45 8.29
CA GLY A 169 0.92 5.32 7.24
C GLY A 169 -0.60 5.19 7.02
N HIS A 170 -1.25 4.20 7.64
CA HIS A 170 -2.69 3.93 7.48
C HIS A 170 -3.51 4.22 8.76
N VAL A 171 -2.87 4.75 9.81
CA VAL A 171 -3.55 5.09 11.09
C VAL A 171 -4.68 6.10 10.87
N TYR A 172 -4.56 6.99 9.87
CA TYR A 172 -5.61 7.95 9.51
C TYR A 172 -6.91 7.26 9.02
N GLN A 173 -6.85 6.00 8.63
CA GLN A 173 -8.02 5.19 8.21
C GLN A 173 -8.73 4.52 9.40
N GLY A 174 -8.36 4.87 10.65
CA GLY A 174 -8.89 4.26 11.84
C GLY A 174 -8.29 2.87 12.14
N LEU A 175 -8.82 2.23 13.17
CA LEU A 175 -8.30 0.93 13.65
C LEU A 175 -8.47 -0.18 12.60
N ALA A 176 -9.58 -0.17 11.86
CA ALA A 176 -9.84 -1.13 10.80
C ALA A 176 -8.81 -1.02 9.66
N GLY A 177 -8.56 0.20 9.17
CA GLY A 177 -7.56 0.45 8.13
C GLY A 177 -6.15 0.06 8.59
N PHE A 178 -5.80 0.38 9.83
CA PHE A 178 -4.53 -0.04 10.42
C PHE A 178 -4.40 -1.58 10.48
N ALA A 179 -5.45 -2.30 10.94
CA ALA A 179 -5.45 -3.76 11.01
C ALA A 179 -5.30 -4.41 9.62
N VAL A 180 -6.05 -3.90 8.63
CA VAL A 180 -5.93 -4.32 7.22
C VAL A 180 -4.50 -4.09 6.72
N ALA A 181 -3.91 -2.93 7.00
CA ALA A 181 -2.53 -2.63 6.60
C ALA A 181 -1.51 -3.55 7.29
N VAL A 182 -1.71 -3.93 8.55
CA VAL A 182 -0.86 -4.92 9.22
C VAL A 182 -0.94 -6.28 8.51
N ILE A 183 -2.14 -6.76 8.18
CA ILE A 183 -2.32 -8.04 7.47
C ILE A 183 -1.64 -8.00 6.10
N GLN A 184 -1.89 -6.96 5.32
CA GLN A 184 -1.24 -6.76 4.01
C GLN A 184 0.28 -6.64 4.15
N GLY A 185 0.73 -5.91 5.17
CA GLY A 185 2.13 -5.71 5.47
C GLY A 185 2.87 -7.04 5.70
N LEU A 186 2.31 -7.89 6.53
CA LEU A 186 2.83 -9.24 6.80
C LEU A 186 2.79 -10.11 5.54
N TYR A 187 1.65 -10.17 4.88
CA TYR A 187 1.42 -11.00 3.71
C TYR A 187 2.40 -10.67 2.58
N PHE A 188 2.50 -9.40 2.18
CA PHE A 188 3.42 -8.97 1.14
C PHE A 188 4.89 -9.13 1.53
N SER A 189 5.25 -8.90 2.80
CA SER A 189 6.62 -9.08 3.26
C SER A 189 7.06 -10.55 3.16
N VAL A 190 6.21 -11.48 3.57
CA VAL A 190 6.48 -12.92 3.45
C VAL A 190 6.59 -13.35 1.98
N LEU A 191 5.68 -12.85 1.14
CA LEU A 191 5.71 -13.17 -0.30
C LEU A 191 6.95 -12.58 -0.98
N PHE A 192 7.34 -11.34 -0.66
CA PHE A 192 8.56 -10.74 -1.23
C PHE A 192 9.81 -11.55 -0.90
N ILE A 193 9.95 -12.01 0.34
CA ILE A 193 11.12 -12.83 0.73
C ILE A 193 11.18 -14.13 -0.07
N ARG A 194 10.02 -14.73 -0.40
CA ARG A 194 9.93 -15.98 -1.16
C ARG A 194 10.12 -15.77 -2.67
N LEU A 195 9.48 -14.75 -3.22
CA LEU A 195 9.44 -14.53 -4.68
C LEU A 195 10.65 -13.73 -5.18
N LYS A 196 11.19 -12.83 -4.35
CA LYS A 196 12.24 -11.88 -4.75
C LYS A 196 11.91 -11.17 -6.07
N ASN A 197 10.66 -10.78 -6.21
CA ASN A 197 10.13 -10.07 -7.38
C ASN A 197 9.06 -9.08 -6.92
N ILE A 198 9.25 -7.81 -7.27
CA ILE A 198 8.35 -6.72 -6.84
C ILE A 198 7.06 -6.66 -7.66
N HIS A 199 7.11 -7.06 -8.94
CA HIS A 199 6.02 -6.84 -9.89
C HIS A 199 4.70 -7.51 -9.46
N PRO A 200 4.67 -8.81 -9.09
CA PRO A 200 3.42 -9.44 -8.66
C PRO A 200 2.79 -8.77 -7.46
N LEU A 201 3.61 -8.31 -6.50
CA LEU A 201 3.15 -7.66 -5.29
C LEU A 201 2.55 -6.28 -5.59
N ALA A 202 3.29 -5.44 -6.32
CA ALA A 202 2.87 -4.09 -6.66
C ALA A 202 1.58 -4.08 -7.51
N ILE A 203 1.48 -5.00 -8.47
CA ILE A 203 0.27 -5.16 -9.30
C ILE A 203 -0.90 -5.64 -8.43
N ALA A 204 -0.71 -6.67 -7.59
CA ALA A 204 -1.77 -7.16 -6.70
C ALA A 204 -2.25 -6.07 -5.73
N HIS A 205 -1.33 -5.28 -5.18
CA HIS A 205 -1.65 -4.14 -4.31
C HIS A 205 -2.46 -3.07 -5.06
N GLY A 206 -2.01 -2.68 -6.26
CA GLY A 206 -2.74 -1.74 -7.11
C GLY A 206 -4.14 -2.23 -7.48
N LEU A 207 -4.30 -3.52 -7.81
CA LEU A 207 -5.60 -4.15 -8.07
C LEU A 207 -6.50 -4.13 -6.83
N TYR A 208 -5.95 -4.43 -5.65
CA TYR A 208 -6.69 -4.36 -4.40
C TYR A 208 -7.23 -2.95 -4.15
N ASN A 209 -6.37 -1.94 -4.19
CA ASN A 209 -6.76 -0.54 -3.98
C ASN A 209 -7.80 -0.08 -5.01
N THR A 210 -7.63 -0.48 -6.27
CA THR A 210 -8.59 -0.20 -7.36
C THR A 210 -9.94 -0.81 -7.06
N THR A 211 -9.97 -2.09 -6.65
CA THR A 211 -11.23 -2.80 -6.34
C THR A 211 -11.95 -2.15 -5.18
N VAL A 212 -11.23 -1.78 -4.12
CA VAL A 212 -11.80 -1.08 -2.96
C VAL A 212 -12.46 0.23 -3.38
N LEU A 213 -11.80 1.04 -4.23
CA LEU A 213 -12.37 2.30 -4.71
C LEU A 213 -13.55 2.10 -5.66
N ILE A 214 -13.48 1.12 -6.57
CA ILE A 214 -14.58 0.83 -7.50
C ILE A 214 -15.83 0.33 -6.75
N VAL A 215 -15.67 -0.48 -5.71
CA VAL A 215 -16.79 -0.96 -4.90
C VAL A 215 -17.57 0.22 -4.30
N THR A 216 -16.92 1.33 -3.96
CA THR A 216 -17.62 2.51 -3.43
C THR A 216 -18.60 3.16 -4.41
N LEU A 217 -18.43 2.98 -5.74
CA LEU A 217 -19.43 3.42 -6.73
C LEU A 217 -20.81 2.73 -6.55
N PHE A 218 -20.78 1.47 -6.10
CA PHE A 218 -21.99 0.67 -5.95
C PHE A 218 -22.62 0.80 -4.56
N MET A 219 -21.84 1.19 -3.55
CA MET A 219 -22.34 1.36 -2.18
C MET A 219 -23.25 2.58 -2.02
N ASP A 220 -22.99 3.66 -2.76
CA ASP A 220 -23.79 4.89 -2.69
C ASP A 220 -25.02 4.85 -3.63
N SER A 221 -25.13 3.88 -4.56
CA SER A 221 -26.21 3.79 -5.54
C SER A 221 -27.45 3.03 -5.06
N GLY A 222 -27.49 2.54 -3.83
CA GLY A 222 -28.40 1.47 -3.45
C GLY A 222 -29.33 1.65 -2.26
N LEU A 223 -29.38 2.77 -1.55
CA LEU A 223 -30.41 2.97 -0.52
C LEU A 223 -30.93 4.43 -0.53
N PRO A 224 -32.25 4.63 -0.66
CA PRO A 224 -32.82 5.94 -0.36
C PRO A 224 -32.61 6.20 1.13
N VAL A 225 -31.90 7.31 1.46
CA VAL A 225 -31.89 7.86 2.80
C VAL A 225 -33.36 8.15 3.14
N ARG A 226 -33.97 7.32 3.96
CA ARG A 226 -35.29 7.63 4.53
C ARG A 226 -35.14 8.87 5.40
N PRO A 227 -36.05 9.84 5.24
CA PRO A 227 -36.06 11.07 6.00
C PRO A 227 -36.21 10.85 7.50
#